data_e7c46a1f30ee801cc973bcd8af69ddfc
#
_entry.id   e7c46a1f30ee801cc973bcd8af69ddfc
#
_cell.length_a   1.000
_cell.length_b   1.000
_cell.length_c   1.000
_cell.angle_alpha   90.00
_cell.angle_beta   90.00
_cell.angle_gamma   90.00
#
_symmetry.space_group_name_H-M   'P 1'
#
loop_
_entity.id
_entity.type
_entity.pdbx_description
1 polymer ?
#
loop_
_entity_poly.entity_id
_entity_poly.type
_entity_poly.pdbx_seq_one_letter_code
_entity_poly.pdbx_strand_id
1 'polypeptide(L)'
;LQHLKELEEPFEKNQIGSSAMAYKRNPMRSERISSLAKFVMSLSMNGVLVYSTQWFERTLDDSANKRLSIPQAFLGVDAILIIWLNILDGLVVYPKVIEANIMKELPFMATENIIMEAVKNGQDRQEVHEIIRELSMETTKRVKLEGLSNDLIERIKKDGRIKINSEK
;
A
#
# COMPACT_ATOMS: atom_id res chain seq x y z
N LEU A 1 -0.48 3.36 2.12
CA LEU A 1 -1.27 4.12 1.14
C LEU A 1 -1.58 5.54 1.62
N GLN A 2 -1.86 5.73 2.91
CA GLN A 2 -2.14 7.08 3.43
C GLN A 2 -0.92 8.03 3.36
N HIS A 3 0.31 7.55 3.56
CA HIS A 3 1.52 8.36 3.38
C HIS A 3 1.71 8.84 1.93
N LEU A 4 1.13 8.10 0.96
CA LEU A 4 1.05 8.51 -0.46
C LEU A 4 -0.12 9.45 -0.74
N LYS A 5 -0.96 9.74 0.24
CA LYS A 5 -2.18 10.56 0.12
C LYS A 5 -3.19 10.01 -0.90
N GLU A 6 -3.22 8.70 -1.08
CA GLU A 6 -4.10 8.00 -2.02
C GLU A 6 -5.43 7.62 -1.40
N LEU A 7 -5.39 7.30 -0.10
CA LEU A 7 -6.53 6.90 0.70
C LEU A 7 -6.53 7.64 2.03
N GLU A 8 -7.71 7.94 2.55
CA GLU A 8 -7.90 8.45 3.91
C GLU A 8 -9.06 7.70 4.57
N GLU A 9 -8.95 7.48 5.91
CA GLU A 9 -10.10 7.06 6.70
C GLU A 9 -11.11 8.20 6.85
N PRO A 10 -12.39 7.92 7.17
CA PRO A 10 -13.39 8.97 7.36
C PRO A 10 -12.95 9.96 8.44
N PHE A 11 -13.08 11.24 8.11
CA PHE A 11 -12.72 12.35 8.98
C PHE A 11 -13.93 13.22 9.25
N GLU A 12 -14.33 13.38 10.51
CA GLU A 12 -15.49 14.16 10.89
C GLU A 12 -15.18 15.67 10.86
N LYS A 13 -16.20 16.50 10.57
CA LYS A 13 -16.04 17.96 10.45
C LYS A 13 -15.38 18.62 11.66
N ASN A 14 -15.62 18.09 12.86
CA ASN A 14 -15.10 18.61 14.11
C ASN A 14 -13.95 17.81 14.69
N GLN A 15 -13.41 16.83 13.92
CA GLN A 15 -12.31 16.01 14.36
C GLN A 15 -11.00 16.79 14.29
N ILE A 16 -10.24 16.80 15.38
CA ILE A 16 -8.88 17.38 15.43
C ILE A 16 -7.88 16.29 15.06
N GLY A 17 -7.20 16.44 13.93
CA GLY A 17 -6.20 15.48 13.46
C GLY A 17 -4.84 15.61 14.15
N SER A 18 -4.48 16.81 14.58
CA SER A 18 -3.22 17.11 15.27
C SER A 18 -3.32 18.43 15.99
N SER A 19 -2.79 18.51 17.20
CA SER A 19 -2.73 19.77 17.98
C SER A 19 -1.69 20.74 17.44
N ALA A 20 -0.68 20.27 16.70
CA ALA A 20 0.42 21.11 16.20
C ALA A 20 0.23 21.52 14.73
N MET A 21 -0.43 20.70 13.92
CA MET A 21 -0.60 20.94 12.48
C MET A 21 -2.07 20.73 12.11
N ALA A 22 -2.82 21.81 12.01
CA ALA A 22 -4.28 21.79 11.82
C ALA A 22 -4.74 21.04 10.55
N TYR A 23 -3.92 21.01 9.49
CA TYR A 23 -4.21 20.30 8.25
C TYR A 23 -3.91 18.81 8.28
N LYS A 24 -3.17 18.32 9.29
CA LYS A 24 -2.73 16.94 9.37
C LYS A 24 -3.88 16.02 9.79
N ARG A 25 -4.19 15.05 8.94
CA ARG A 25 -5.17 13.99 9.20
C ARG A 25 -4.44 12.70 9.53
N ASN A 26 -4.39 12.34 10.81
CA ASN A 26 -3.81 11.08 11.24
C ASN A 26 -4.83 9.95 11.12
N PRO A 27 -4.43 8.73 10.73
CA PRO A 27 -5.31 7.56 10.65
C PRO A 27 -5.56 6.96 12.04
N MET A 28 -6.21 7.73 12.93
CA MET A 28 -6.37 7.38 14.33
C MET A 28 -7.15 6.06 14.54
N ARG A 29 -8.16 5.79 13.67
CA ARG A 29 -8.95 4.57 13.74
C ARG A 29 -8.11 3.36 13.35
N SER A 30 -7.34 3.45 12.27
CA SER A 30 -6.41 2.40 11.84
C SER A 30 -5.29 2.16 12.85
N GLU A 31 -4.75 3.22 13.44
CA GLU A 31 -3.74 3.12 14.52
C GLU A 31 -4.32 2.45 15.77
N ARG A 32 -5.58 2.72 16.11
CA ARG A 32 -6.29 2.06 17.23
C ARG A 32 -6.51 0.58 16.95
N ILE A 33 -6.92 0.19 15.74
CA ILE A 33 -6.99 -1.21 15.32
C ILE A 33 -5.64 -1.90 15.51
N SER A 34 -4.57 -1.28 15.03
CA SER A 34 -3.21 -1.84 15.18
C SER A 34 -2.80 -2.02 16.64
N SER A 35 -3.17 -1.08 17.51
CA SER A 35 -2.91 -1.18 18.95
C SER A 35 -3.69 -2.31 19.60
N LEU A 36 -5.00 -2.39 19.34
CA LEU A 36 -5.85 -3.46 19.85
C LEU A 36 -5.43 -4.84 19.36
N ALA A 37 -5.02 -4.94 18.07
CA ALA A 37 -4.53 -6.20 17.53
C ALA A 37 -3.28 -6.69 18.26
N LYS A 38 -2.33 -5.81 18.59
CA LYS A 38 -1.15 -6.16 19.38
C LYS A 38 -1.53 -6.66 20.78
N PHE A 39 -2.52 -6.04 21.40
CA PHE A 39 -3.04 -6.49 22.68
C PHE A 39 -3.65 -7.90 22.57
N VAL A 40 -4.54 -8.13 21.59
CA VAL A 40 -5.16 -9.46 21.38
C VAL A 40 -4.09 -10.52 21.08
N MET A 41 -3.10 -10.20 20.27
CA MET A 41 -1.99 -11.11 19.98
C MET A 41 -1.20 -11.47 21.25
N SER A 42 -0.99 -10.52 22.16
CA SER A 42 -0.28 -10.78 23.43
C SER A 42 -1.05 -11.73 24.35
N LEU A 43 -2.39 -11.75 24.25
CA LEU A 43 -3.22 -12.65 25.08
C LEU A 43 -3.01 -14.12 24.71
N SER A 44 -2.57 -14.45 23.49
CA SER A 44 -2.31 -15.84 23.07
C SER A 44 -1.26 -16.54 23.94
N MET A 45 -0.32 -15.77 24.50
CA MET A 45 0.70 -16.32 25.40
C MET A 45 0.12 -16.90 26.70
N ASN A 46 -1.04 -16.43 27.13
CA ASN A 46 -1.70 -16.99 28.33
C ASN A 46 -1.98 -18.48 28.17
N GLY A 47 -2.48 -18.92 27.04
CA GLY A 47 -2.72 -20.34 26.77
C GLY A 47 -1.44 -21.15 26.77
N VAL A 48 -0.35 -20.65 26.23
CA VAL A 48 0.96 -21.31 26.20
C VAL A 48 1.52 -21.45 27.63
N LEU A 49 1.47 -20.37 28.41
CA LEU A 49 1.99 -20.38 29.79
C LEU A 49 1.20 -21.32 30.69
N VAL A 50 -0.13 -21.30 30.61
CA VAL A 50 -0.97 -22.21 31.37
C VAL A 50 -0.72 -23.67 30.96
N TYR A 51 -0.64 -23.94 29.64
CA TYR A 51 -0.38 -25.29 29.13
C TYR A 51 0.99 -25.84 29.59
N SER A 52 2.00 -25.00 29.67
CA SER A 52 3.37 -25.41 30.03
C SER A 52 3.48 -26.07 31.42
N THR A 53 2.53 -25.83 32.32
CA THR A 53 2.48 -26.37 33.66
C THR A 53 1.43 -27.49 33.86
N GLN A 54 0.69 -27.84 32.79
CA GLN A 54 -0.25 -28.97 32.81
C GLN A 54 0.52 -30.30 32.63
N TRP A 55 0.34 -31.21 33.59
CA TRP A 55 0.99 -32.52 33.56
C TRP A 55 0.00 -33.58 33.08
N PHE A 56 -0.22 -34.65 33.89
CA PHE A 56 -1.16 -35.71 33.55
C PHE A 56 -2.61 -35.33 33.81
N GLU A 57 -2.82 -34.48 34.79
CA GLU A 57 -4.13 -33.95 35.16
C GLU A 57 -4.10 -32.42 35.05
N ARG A 58 -5.25 -31.88 34.69
CA ARG A 58 -5.45 -30.44 34.63
C ARG A 58 -5.37 -29.84 36.04
N THR A 59 -4.54 -28.80 36.23
CA THR A 59 -4.56 -27.93 37.40
C THR A 59 -5.65 -26.88 37.29
N LEU A 60 -6.04 -26.23 38.39
CA LEU A 60 -7.05 -25.16 38.41
C LEU A 60 -6.47 -23.75 38.16
N ASP A 61 -5.18 -23.63 37.94
CA ASP A 61 -4.51 -22.34 37.65
C ASP A 61 -4.98 -21.71 36.35
N ASP A 62 -5.46 -22.50 35.40
CA ASP A 62 -6.08 -22.02 34.17
C ASP A 62 -7.39 -21.26 34.43
N SER A 63 -8.07 -21.55 35.50
CA SER A 63 -9.45 -21.14 35.74
C SER A 63 -9.61 -19.62 35.84
N ALA A 64 -8.75 -18.91 36.53
CA ALA A 64 -8.77 -17.46 36.62
C ALA A 64 -8.23 -16.83 35.34
N ASN A 65 -7.13 -17.35 34.80
CA ASN A 65 -6.49 -16.85 33.59
C ASN A 65 -7.46 -16.84 32.40
N LYS A 66 -8.12 -17.96 32.10
CA LYS A 66 -9.06 -18.06 30.97
C LYS A 66 -10.27 -17.12 31.09
N ARG A 67 -10.73 -16.84 32.31
CA ARG A 67 -11.84 -15.90 32.52
C ARG A 67 -11.48 -14.46 32.25
N LEU A 68 -10.21 -14.13 32.25
CA LEU A 68 -9.70 -12.82 31.87
C LEU A 68 -9.27 -12.78 30.38
N SER A 69 -8.43 -13.72 29.97
CA SER A 69 -7.82 -13.71 28.64
C SER A 69 -8.84 -13.94 27.54
N ILE A 70 -9.76 -14.88 27.67
CA ILE A 70 -10.74 -15.21 26.63
C ILE A 70 -11.73 -14.07 26.42
N PRO A 71 -12.44 -13.54 27.44
CA PRO A 71 -13.34 -12.42 27.22
C PRO A 71 -12.64 -11.18 26.68
N GLN A 72 -11.45 -10.87 27.16
CA GLN A 72 -10.68 -9.72 26.66
C GLN A 72 -10.29 -9.88 25.18
N ALA A 73 -9.94 -11.12 24.76
CA ALA A 73 -9.66 -11.40 23.36
C ALA A 73 -10.88 -11.17 22.47
N PHE A 74 -12.04 -11.71 22.85
CA PHE A 74 -13.27 -11.52 22.08
C PHE A 74 -13.72 -10.07 22.04
N LEU A 75 -13.72 -9.36 23.15
CA LEU A 75 -14.05 -7.93 23.20
C LEU A 75 -13.09 -7.09 22.38
N GLY A 76 -11.79 -7.43 22.41
CA GLY A 76 -10.78 -6.76 21.62
C GLY A 76 -11.00 -6.95 20.12
N VAL A 77 -11.30 -8.17 19.69
CA VAL A 77 -11.61 -8.48 18.27
C VAL A 77 -12.89 -7.80 17.84
N ASP A 78 -13.93 -7.83 18.64
CA ASP A 78 -15.21 -7.17 18.35
C ASP A 78 -15.02 -5.66 18.14
N ALA A 79 -14.29 -5.01 19.05
CA ALA A 79 -13.95 -3.58 18.90
C ALA A 79 -13.16 -3.30 17.62
N ILE A 80 -12.19 -4.16 17.26
CA ILE A 80 -11.44 -4.05 16.00
C ILE A 80 -12.39 -4.12 14.80
N LEU A 81 -13.31 -5.08 14.77
CA LEU A 81 -14.24 -5.26 13.66
C LEU A 81 -15.21 -4.09 13.52
N ILE A 82 -15.73 -3.56 14.62
CA ILE A 82 -16.59 -2.36 14.59
C ILE A 82 -15.85 -1.16 14.01
N ILE A 83 -14.63 -0.91 14.47
CA ILE A 83 -13.81 0.20 13.94
C ILE A 83 -13.48 -0.02 12.46
N TRP A 84 -13.17 -1.25 12.07
CA TRP A 84 -12.87 -1.62 10.69
C TRP A 84 -14.06 -1.33 9.77
N LEU A 85 -15.25 -1.77 10.14
CA LEU A 85 -16.48 -1.50 9.38
C LEU A 85 -16.71 0.01 9.22
N ASN A 86 -16.50 0.78 10.28
CA ASN A 86 -16.62 2.23 10.22
C ASN A 86 -15.61 2.87 9.24
N ILE A 87 -14.36 2.37 9.19
CA ILE A 87 -13.36 2.84 8.23
C ILE A 87 -13.78 2.51 6.80
N LEU A 88 -14.26 1.28 6.55
CA LEU A 88 -14.64 0.84 5.19
C LEU A 88 -15.85 1.61 4.65
N ASP A 89 -16.84 1.85 5.50
CA ASP A 89 -18.06 2.58 5.13
C ASP A 89 -17.77 4.04 4.71
N GLY A 90 -16.75 4.64 5.32
CA GLY A 90 -16.37 6.03 5.05
C GLY A 90 -15.04 6.23 4.35
N LEU A 91 -14.47 5.20 3.74
CA LEU A 91 -13.16 5.26 3.10
C LEU A 91 -13.14 6.25 1.93
N VAL A 92 -12.22 7.21 1.99
CA VAL A 92 -12.00 8.19 0.94
C VAL A 92 -10.87 7.75 0.04
N VAL A 93 -11.13 7.70 -1.27
CA VAL A 93 -10.15 7.34 -2.31
C VAL A 93 -9.90 8.56 -3.19
N TYR A 94 -8.63 8.83 -3.50
CA TYR A 94 -8.21 9.92 -4.38
C TYR A 94 -7.66 9.39 -5.71
N PRO A 95 -8.54 9.08 -6.71
CA PRO A 95 -8.13 8.45 -7.96
C PRO A 95 -7.07 9.26 -8.72
N LYS A 96 -7.18 10.58 -8.73
CA LYS A 96 -6.21 11.46 -9.42
C LYS A 96 -4.82 11.43 -8.78
N VAL A 97 -4.73 11.24 -7.46
CA VAL A 97 -3.45 11.10 -6.76
C VAL A 97 -2.83 9.75 -7.09
N ILE A 98 -3.66 8.68 -7.11
CA ILE A 98 -3.24 7.33 -7.52
C ILE A 98 -2.71 7.37 -8.95
N GLU A 99 -3.45 7.95 -9.88
CA GLU A 99 -3.05 8.10 -11.28
C GLU A 99 -1.71 8.84 -11.38
N ALA A 100 -1.57 9.98 -10.71
CA ALA A 100 -0.33 10.75 -10.71
C ALA A 100 0.86 9.97 -10.14
N ASN A 101 0.64 9.13 -9.12
CA ASN A 101 1.69 8.28 -8.55
C ASN A 101 2.07 7.13 -9.49
N ILE A 102 1.08 6.49 -10.12
CA ILE A 102 1.31 5.43 -11.11
C ILE A 102 2.08 5.97 -12.30
N MET A 103 1.71 7.15 -12.82
CA MET A 103 2.33 7.74 -14.01
C MET A 103 3.81 8.13 -13.82
N LYS A 104 4.32 8.14 -12.59
CA LYS A 104 5.77 8.31 -12.34
C LYS A 104 6.59 7.11 -12.82
N GLU A 105 6.07 5.90 -12.64
CA GLU A 105 6.79 4.65 -12.87
C GLU A 105 6.25 3.85 -14.07
N LEU A 106 4.94 3.93 -14.33
CA LEU A 106 4.27 3.17 -15.38
C LEU A 106 4.95 3.29 -16.77
N PRO A 107 5.42 4.48 -17.21
CA PRO A 107 6.11 4.61 -18.47
C PRO A 107 7.37 3.74 -18.59
N PHE A 108 8.12 3.58 -17.48
CA PHE A 108 9.28 2.70 -17.45
C PHE A 108 8.87 1.22 -17.46
N MET A 109 7.81 0.85 -16.73
CA MET A 109 7.29 -0.52 -16.69
C MET A 109 6.70 -0.96 -18.04
N ALA A 110 6.11 -0.03 -18.79
CA ALA A 110 5.52 -0.31 -20.10
C ALA A 110 6.54 -0.58 -21.22
N THR A 111 7.83 -0.33 -20.97
CA THR A 111 8.89 -0.46 -22.00
C THR A 111 8.97 -1.86 -22.61
N GLU A 112 8.76 -2.92 -21.82
CA GLU A 112 8.76 -4.29 -22.33
C GLU A 112 7.61 -4.52 -23.33
N ASN A 113 6.41 -4.03 -23.02
CA ASN A 113 5.27 -4.13 -23.92
C ASN A 113 5.53 -3.41 -25.24
N ILE A 114 6.19 -2.25 -25.19
CA ILE A 114 6.59 -1.46 -26.37
C ILE A 114 7.60 -2.23 -27.21
N ILE A 115 8.62 -2.84 -26.61
CA ILE A 115 9.60 -3.70 -27.28
C ILE A 115 8.89 -4.85 -28.00
N MET A 116 7.99 -5.55 -27.28
CA MET A 116 7.26 -6.69 -27.84
C MET A 116 6.37 -6.30 -29.02
N GLU A 117 5.73 -5.14 -28.97
CA GLU A 117 4.92 -4.64 -30.09
C GLU A 117 5.79 -4.24 -31.29
N ALA A 118 6.92 -3.60 -31.06
CA ALA A 118 7.87 -3.27 -32.12
C ALA A 118 8.44 -4.52 -32.82
N VAL A 119 8.73 -5.56 -32.06
CA VAL A 119 9.19 -6.87 -32.58
C VAL A 119 8.10 -7.54 -33.42
N LYS A 120 6.84 -7.50 -33.00
CA LYS A 120 5.72 -8.00 -33.81
C LYS A 120 5.59 -7.25 -35.13
N ASN A 121 5.96 -5.99 -35.17
CA ASN A 121 6.00 -5.17 -36.38
C ASN A 121 7.29 -5.38 -37.23
N GLY A 122 8.08 -6.41 -36.90
CA GLY A 122 9.25 -6.84 -37.68
C GLY A 122 10.56 -6.11 -37.34
N GLN A 123 10.64 -5.42 -36.21
CA GLN A 123 11.89 -4.80 -35.77
C GLN A 123 12.76 -5.78 -34.96
N ASP A 124 14.09 -5.57 -35.02
CA ASP A 124 15.03 -6.34 -34.18
C ASP A 124 14.88 -5.96 -32.70
N ARG A 125 14.78 -6.99 -31.84
CA ARG A 125 14.58 -6.80 -30.40
C ARG A 125 15.73 -6.06 -29.73
N GLN A 126 16.96 -6.35 -30.13
CA GLN A 126 18.15 -5.76 -29.51
C GLN A 126 18.27 -4.29 -29.86
N GLU A 127 18.01 -3.94 -31.14
CA GLU A 127 18.02 -2.55 -31.60
C GLU A 127 16.95 -1.73 -30.86
N VAL A 128 15.70 -2.24 -30.79
CA VAL A 128 14.61 -1.55 -30.07
C VAL A 128 14.92 -1.39 -28.59
N HIS A 129 15.46 -2.45 -27.96
CA HIS A 129 15.86 -2.40 -26.56
C HIS A 129 16.91 -1.31 -26.30
N GLU A 130 17.92 -1.18 -27.17
CA GLU A 130 18.96 -0.17 -27.00
C GLU A 130 18.41 1.24 -27.15
N ILE A 131 17.51 1.49 -28.13
CA ILE A 131 16.86 2.79 -28.31
C ILE A 131 16.04 3.15 -27.05
N ILE A 132 15.24 2.21 -26.55
CA ILE A 132 14.44 2.44 -25.33
C ILE A 132 15.33 2.66 -24.10
N ARG A 133 16.45 1.96 -24.01
CA ARG A 133 17.43 2.17 -22.93
C ARG A 133 17.99 3.59 -22.96
N GLU A 134 18.39 4.10 -24.13
CA GLU A 134 18.88 5.46 -24.29
C GLU A 134 17.83 6.49 -23.83
N LEU A 135 16.60 6.39 -24.34
CA LEU A 135 15.50 7.30 -23.98
C LEU A 135 15.13 7.22 -22.49
N SER A 136 15.15 6.02 -21.92
CA SER A 136 14.90 5.81 -20.50
C SER A 136 15.97 6.44 -19.61
N MET A 137 17.24 6.34 -20.01
CA MET A 137 18.34 6.96 -19.26
C MET A 137 18.26 8.49 -19.30
N GLU A 138 17.94 9.08 -20.46
CA GLU A 138 17.71 10.52 -20.56
C GLU A 138 16.55 11.00 -19.71
N THR A 139 15.39 10.30 -19.78
CA THR A 139 14.21 10.60 -18.96
C THR A 139 14.54 10.49 -17.48
N THR A 140 15.22 9.40 -17.08
CA THR A 140 15.64 9.19 -15.68
C THR A 140 16.53 10.32 -15.19
N LYS A 141 17.46 10.79 -16.00
CA LYS A 141 18.34 11.91 -15.65
C LYS A 141 17.53 13.18 -15.39
N ARG A 142 16.58 13.50 -16.26
CA ARG A 142 15.73 14.69 -16.10
C ARG A 142 14.82 14.59 -14.88
N VAL A 143 14.18 13.43 -14.68
CA VAL A 143 13.33 13.20 -13.51
C VAL A 143 14.13 13.35 -12.21
N LYS A 144 15.34 12.76 -12.14
CA LYS A 144 16.13 12.75 -10.90
C LYS A 144 16.91 14.04 -10.63
N LEU A 145 17.44 14.70 -11.68
CA LEU A 145 18.27 15.89 -11.49
C LEU A 145 17.48 17.20 -11.60
N GLU A 146 16.42 17.23 -12.40
CA GLU A 146 15.66 18.44 -12.70
C GLU A 146 14.26 18.41 -12.04
N GLY A 147 13.83 17.27 -11.48
CA GLY A 147 12.52 17.13 -10.85
C GLY A 147 11.34 17.19 -11.82
N LEU A 148 11.59 16.95 -13.12
CA LEU A 148 10.56 16.98 -14.16
C LEU A 148 9.70 15.70 -14.15
N SER A 149 8.52 15.79 -14.76
CA SER A 149 7.65 14.62 -14.95
C SER A 149 8.25 13.61 -15.92
N ASN A 150 7.84 12.35 -15.79
CA ASN A 150 8.25 11.26 -16.67
C ASN A 150 7.62 11.45 -18.06
N ASP A 151 8.44 11.79 -19.07
CA ASP A 151 8.05 12.03 -20.45
C ASP A 151 8.49 10.89 -21.41
N LEU A 152 8.81 9.70 -20.87
CA LEU A 152 9.37 8.60 -21.66
C LEU A 152 8.47 8.19 -22.83
N ILE A 153 7.17 8.04 -22.60
CA ILE A 153 6.22 7.64 -23.65
C ILE A 153 6.15 8.68 -24.78
N GLU A 154 6.19 9.96 -24.45
CA GLU A 154 6.19 11.04 -25.43
C GLU A 154 7.48 11.04 -26.25
N ARG A 155 8.62 10.76 -25.64
CA ARG A 155 9.90 10.61 -26.32
C ARG A 155 9.90 9.43 -27.26
N ILE A 156 9.41 8.26 -26.81
CA ILE A 156 9.29 7.07 -27.65
C ILE A 156 8.39 7.35 -28.86
N LYS A 157 7.24 8.02 -28.66
CA LYS A 157 6.35 8.41 -29.78
C LYS A 157 6.99 9.38 -30.79
N LYS A 158 7.87 10.25 -30.31
CA LYS A 158 8.58 11.21 -31.18
C LYS A 158 9.81 10.62 -31.88
N ASP A 159 10.33 9.51 -31.33
CA ASP A 159 11.50 8.83 -31.90
C ASP A 159 11.06 7.95 -33.06
N GLY A 160 11.33 8.40 -34.27
CA GLY A 160 10.92 7.72 -35.51
C GLY A 160 11.61 6.37 -35.77
N ARG A 161 12.54 5.94 -34.91
CA ARG A 161 13.23 4.64 -35.00
C ARG A 161 12.35 3.48 -34.51
N ILE A 162 11.35 3.74 -33.66
CA ILE A 162 10.46 2.71 -33.09
C ILE A 162 9.13 2.71 -33.84
N LYS A 163 8.79 1.60 -34.49
CA LYS A 163 7.55 1.42 -35.26
C LYS A 163 6.48 0.74 -34.40
N ILE A 164 5.66 1.54 -33.75
CA ILE A 164 4.47 1.11 -33.01
C ILE A 164 3.23 1.74 -33.62
N ASN A 165 2.11 1.01 -33.69
CA ASN A 165 0.84 1.59 -34.06
C ASN A 165 0.35 2.49 -32.93
N SER A 166 0.16 3.79 -33.23
CA SER A 166 -0.19 4.83 -32.27
C SER A 166 -1.62 4.72 -31.69
N GLU A 167 -2.40 3.72 -32.09
CA GLU A 167 -3.81 3.50 -31.68
C GLU A 167 -3.98 2.44 -30.57
N LYS A 168 -2.91 1.94 -30.01
CA LYS A 168 -2.90 1.05 -28.84
C LYS A 168 -2.00 1.65 -27.78
#